data_75de3deb1ba2ce3889d1452b2246b6ff
#
_entry.id   75de3deb1ba2ce3889d1452b2246b6ff
#
_cell.length_a   1.000
_cell.length_b   1.000
_cell.length_c   1.000
_cell.angle_alpha   90.00
_cell.angle_beta   90.00
_cell.angle_gamma   90.00
#
_symmetry.space_group_name_H-M   'P 1'
#
loop_
_entity.id
_entity.type
_entity.pdbx_description
1 polymer ?
#
loop_
_entity_poly.entity_id
_entity_poly.type
_entity_poly.pdbx_seq_one_letter_code
_entity_poly.pdbx_strand_id
1 'polypeptide(L)'
;MNKNKSIIIWLLSGCALIFIMVVIGGITRLTDSGLSMVKWNLFMGAIPPLNETEWKETFNLYKAYPEYQKINFNCTLSEFKYIFFWEYLHRMIGRLLGLIFIIPFIYFLIKKRLNKKLIVQTSILLLMGAMQGAIGWWMVKSGLVNNPDVSHYRLAVHLITAFLTFAFTFWVVLPLIFTKERS
;
A
#
# COMPACT_ATOMS: atom_id res chain seq x y z
N MET A 1 23.71 -3.10 24.87
CA MET A 1 22.83 -3.41 23.71
C MET A 1 21.80 -2.31 23.61
N ASN A 2 21.74 -1.58 22.50
CA ASN A 2 20.86 -0.40 22.35
C ASN A 2 19.40 -0.79 22.64
N LYS A 3 18.81 -0.24 23.70
CA LYS A 3 17.43 -0.50 24.17
C LYS A 3 16.38 -0.25 23.07
N ASN A 4 16.73 0.60 22.10
CA ASN A 4 15.87 1.02 21.01
C ASN A 4 16.06 0.20 19.71
N LYS A 5 17.01 -0.76 19.67
CA LYS A 5 17.37 -1.50 18.44
C LYS A 5 16.14 -2.11 17.72
N SER A 6 15.24 -2.73 18.47
CA SER A 6 14.02 -3.33 17.88
C SER A 6 13.02 -2.28 17.34
N ILE A 7 12.93 -1.11 17.99
CA ILE A 7 12.08 0.00 17.52
C ILE A 7 12.68 0.60 16.24
N ILE A 8 14.01 0.76 16.21
CA ILE A 8 14.72 1.24 15.01
C ILE A 8 14.50 0.29 13.83
N ILE A 9 14.71 -1.01 14.04
CA ILE A 9 14.49 -2.02 12.98
C ILE A 9 13.05 -1.97 12.48
N TRP A 10 12.07 -1.91 13.38
CA TRP A 10 10.66 -1.80 13.02
C TRP A 10 10.36 -0.57 12.15
N LEU A 11 10.83 0.62 12.55
CA LEU A 11 10.59 1.86 11.79
C LEU A 11 11.35 1.86 10.45
N LEU A 12 12.59 1.35 10.41
CA LEU A 12 13.35 1.21 9.16
C LEU A 12 12.72 0.19 8.20
N SER A 13 12.17 -0.91 8.71
CA SER A 13 11.41 -1.85 7.87
C SER A 13 10.16 -1.18 7.29
N GLY A 14 9.50 -0.29 8.06
CA GLY A 14 8.43 0.56 7.54
C GLY A 14 8.88 1.46 6.39
N CYS A 15 10.01 2.16 6.56
CA CYS A 15 10.59 2.98 5.48
C CYS A 15 10.88 2.15 4.22
N ALA A 16 11.53 0.99 4.38
CA ALA A 16 11.86 0.11 3.25
C ALA A 16 10.60 -0.36 2.51
N LEU A 17 9.55 -0.74 3.24
CA LEU A 17 8.29 -1.18 2.66
C LEU A 17 7.54 -0.04 1.97
N ILE A 18 7.52 1.18 2.52
CA ILE A 18 6.93 2.35 1.86
C ILE A 18 7.67 2.63 0.55
N PHE A 19 9.00 2.56 0.54
CA PHE A 19 9.79 2.73 -0.68
C PHE A 19 9.45 1.67 -1.74
N ILE A 20 9.38 0.39 -1.34
CA ILE A 20 8.97 -0.72 -2.21
C ILE A 20 7.56 -0.47 -2.76
N MET A 21 6.63 0.01 -1.94
CA MET A 21 5.26 0.35 -2.35
C MET A 21 5.23 1.44 -3.42
N VAL A 22 6.08 2.48 -3.30
CA VAL A 22 6.19 3.54 -4.33
C VAL A 22 6.71 2.96 -5.64
N VAL A 23 7.72 2.10 -5.60
CA VAL A 23 8.27 1.45 -6.80
C VAL A 23 7.22 0.55 -7.48
N ILE A 24 6.55 -0.32 -6.71
CA ILE A 24 5.52 -1.22 -7.25
C ILE A 24 4.32 -0.41 -7.78
N GLY A 25 3.91 0.65 -7.06
CA GLY A 25 2.87 1.56 -7.53
C GLY A 25 3.22 2.25 -8.84
N GLY A 26 4.51 2.63 -9.02
CA GLY A 26 5.03 3.12 -10.29
C GLY A 26 4.93 2.09 -11.42
N ILE A 27 5.32 0.84 -11.16
CA ILE A 27 5.18 -0.27 -12.12
C ILE A 27 3.70 -0.47 -12.47
N THR A 28 2.82 -0.55 -11.46
CA THR A 28 1.37 -0.71 -11.66
C THR A 28 0.81 0.40 -12.56
N ARG A 29 1.29 1.64 -12.40
CA ARG A 29 0.86 2.78 -13.25
C ARG A 29 1.41 2.69 -14.67
N LEU A 30 2.70 2.32 -14.82
CA LEU A 30 3.36 2.25 -16.13
C LEU A 30 2.93 1.05 -16.96
N THR A 31 2.36 0.03 -16.33
CA THR A 31 1.83 -1.17 -17.00
C THR A 31 0.31 -1.15 -17.17
N ASP A 32 -0.33 -0.01 -16.91
CA ASP A 32 -1.79 0.16 -16.93
C ASP A 32 -2.54 -0.95 -16.15
N SER A 33 -1.98 -1.35 -15.01
CA SER A 33 -2.47 -2.49 -14.22
C SER A 33 -3.40 -2.07 -13.06
N GLY A 34 -3.62 -0.77 -12.86
CA GLY A 34 -4.23 -0.23 -11.63
C GLY A 34 -5.76 -0.33 -11.53
N LEU A 35 -6.45 -0.88 -12.55
CA LEU A 35 -7.91 -1.00 -12.62
C LEU A 35 -8.38 -2.44 -12.92
N SER A 36 -7.48 -3.41 -12.85
CA SER A 36 -7.77 -4.82 -13.14
C SER A 36 -8.59 -5.52 -12.04
N MET A 37 -8.44 -5.08 -10.79
CA MET A 37 -9.19 -5.59 -9.63
C MET A 37 -10.44 -4.74 -9.39
N VAL A 38 -11.49 -5.01 -10.15
CA VAL A 38 -12.74 -4.22 -10.17
C VAL A 38 -13.59 -4.33 -8.90
N LYS A 39 -13.46 -5.42 -8.14
CA LYS A 39 -14.10 -5.58 -6.82
C LYS A 39 -13.13 -5.13 -5.73
N TRP A 40 -13.56 -4.15 -4.95
CA TRP A 40 -12.79 -3.68 -3.80
C TRP A 40 -13.34 -4.29 -2.52
N ASN A 41 -12.68 -5.32 -2.02
CA ASN A 41 -12.97 -5.95 -0.74
C ASN A 41 -11.74 -5.86 0.17
N LEU A 42 -11.89 -5.26 1.35
CA LEU A 42 -10.77 -5.04 2.26
C LEU A 42 -10.13 -6.38 2.70
N PHE A 43 -10.96 -7.37 3.03
CA PHE A 43 -10.52 -8.69 3.50
C PHE A 43 -10.62 -9.78 2.43
N MET A 44 -11.69 -9.83 1.65
CA MET A 44 -11.94 -10.89 0.67
C MET A 44 -11.07 -10.82 -0.60
N GLY A 45 -10.46 -9.67 -0.91
CA GLY A 45 -9.52 -9.54 -2.05
C GLY A 45 -8.07 -9.92 -1.69
N ALA A 46 -7.83 -10.64 -0.60
CA ALA A 46 -6.50 -11.09 -0.20
C ALA A 46 -6.10 -12.42 -0.87
N ILE A 47 -7.07 -13.23 -1.31
CA ILE A 47 -6.82 -14.48 -2.02
C ILE A 47 -7.04 -14.22 -3.51
N PRO A 48 -6.04 -14.49 -4.38
CA PRO A 48 -6.23 -14.37 -5.83
C PRO A 48 -7.08 -15.52 -6.34
N PRO A 49 -7.60 -15.48 -7.57
CA PRO A 49 -8.23 -16.63 -8.20
C PRO A 49 -7.29 -17.83 -8.20
N LEU A 50 -7.77 -19.00 -7.72
CA LEU A 50 -6.94 -20.20 -7.52
C LEU A 50 -7.06 -21.22 -8.65
N ASN A 51 -8.15 -21.14 -9.44
CA ASN A 51 -8.44 -22.08 -10.53
C ASN A 51 -8.89 -21.35 -11.79
N GLU A 52 -8.95 -22.08 -12.90
CA GLU A 52 -9.29 -21.49 -14.21
C GLU A 52 -10.70 -20.89 -14.27
N THR A 53 -11.64 -21.47 -13.56
CA THR A 53 -13.01 -20.98 -13.50
C THR A 53 -13.07 -19.61 -12.84
N GLU A 54 -12.45 -19.46 -11.67
CA GLU A 54 -12.36 -18.18 -10.95
C GLU A 54 -11.61 -17.11 -11.76
N TRP A 55 -10.56 -17.50 -12.50
CA TRP A 55 -9.87 -16.58 -13.41
C TRP A 55 -10.76 -16.09 -14.54
N LYS A 56 -11.54 -17.00 -15.17
CA LYS A 56 -12.50 -16.64 -16.23
C LYS A 56 -13.61 -15.73 -15.69
N GLU A 57 -14.13 -16.02 -14.50
CA GLU A 57 -15.13 -15.17 -13.85
C GLU A 57 -14.59 -13.77 -13.54
N THR A 58 -13.38 -13.67 -12.96
CA THR A 58 -12.74 -12.41 -12.66
C THR A 58 -12.47 -11.60 -13.93
N PHE A 59 -12.00 -12.25 -14.98
CA PHE A 59 -11.81 -11.61 -16.28
C PHE A 59 -13.12 -11.13 -16.91
N ASN A 60 -14.20 -11.90 -16.81
CA ASN A 60 -15.51 -11.50 -17.31
C ASN A 60 -16.06 -10.28 -16.55
N LEU A 61 -15.80 -10.18 -15.25
CA LEU A 61 -16.11 -8.97 -14.48
C LEU A 61 -15.32 -7.76 -14.97
N TYR A 62 -14.01 -7.92 -15.24
CA TYR A 62 -13.16 -6.85 -15.76
C TYR A 62 -13.64 -6.33 -17.12
N LYS A 63 -14.14 -7.21 -18.00
CA LYS A 63 -14.69 -6.85 -19.33
C LYS A 63 -15.86 -5.88 -19.29
N ALA A 64 -16.58 -5.80 -18.17
CA ALA A 64 -17.69 -4.86 -17.99
C ALA A 64 -17.24 -3.41 -17.68
N TYR A 65 -15.93 -3.18 -17.44
CA TYR A 65 -15.42 -1.88 -17.01
C TYR A 65 -14.77 -1.09 -18.15
N PRO A 66 -14.72 0.25 -18.02
CA PRO A 66 -14.27 1.14 -19.09
C PRO A 66 -12.85 0.86 -19.59
N GLU A 67 -11.93 0.42 -18.72
CA GLU A 67 -10.54 0.12 -19.10
C GLU A 67 -10.48 -1.01 -20.14
N TYR A 68 -11.21 -2.12 -19.91
CA TYR A 68 -11.29 -3.16 -20.91
C TYR A 68 -11.96 -2.67 -22.20
N GLN A 69 -13.11 -2.00 -22.08
CA GLN A 69 -13.92 -1.61 -23.24
C GLN A 69 -13.26 -0.58 -24.15
N LYS A 70 -12.41 0.28 -23.60
CA LYS A 70 -11.82 1.41 -24.33
C LYS A 70 -10.33 1.24 -24.63
N ILE A 71 -9.58 0.51 -23.79
CA ILE A 71 -8.12 0.36 -23.91
C ILE A 71 -7.75 -1.09 -24.19
N ASN A 72 -8.21 -2.03 -23.38
CA ASN A 72 -7.76 -3.43 -23.36
C ASN A 72 -8.76 -4.38 -24.03
N PHE A 73 -9.55 -3.92 -25.02
CA PHE A 73 -10.64 -4.68 -25.65
C PHE A 73 -10.20 -6.01 -26.30
N ASN A 74 -8.92 -6.13 -26.67
CA ASN A 74 -8.32 -7.35 -27.24
C ASN A 74 -7.51 -8.15 -26.21
N CYS A 75 -7.54 -7.76 -24.93
CA CYS A 75 -6.76 -8.41 -23.89
C CYS A 75 -7.17 -9.88 -23.74
N THR A 76 -6.18 -10.76 -23.77
CA THR A 76 -6.34 -12.19 -23.49
C THR A 76 -6.37 -12.46 -21.99
N LEU A 77 -6.82 -13.66 -21.59
CA LEU A 77 -6.78 -14.06 -20.18
C LEU A 77 -5.35 -14.07 -19.62
N SER A 78 -4.34 -14.37 -20.44
CA SER A 78 -2.94 -14.37 -20.01
C SER A 78 -2.43 -12.96 -19.72
N GLU A 79 -2.73 -12.01 -20.58
CA GLU A 79 -2.40 -10.59 -20.38
C GLU A 79 -3.15 -10.00 -19.19
N PHE A 80 -4.43 -10.38 -19.02
CA PHE A 80 -5.20 -10.01 -17.85
C PHE A 80 -4.56 -10.50 -16.54
N LYS A 81 -4.07 -11.74 -16.49
CA LYS A 81 -3.34 -12.28 -15.33
C LYS A 81 -2.09 -11.46 -15.01
N TYR A 82 -1.39 -10.95 -16.02
CA TYR A 82 -0.21 -10.12 -15.83
C TYR A 82 -0.54 -8.76 -15.20
N ILE A 83 -1.54 -8.03 -15.72
CA ILE A 83 -1.96 -6.76 -15.13
C ILE A 83 -2.58 -6.95 -13.73
N PHE A 84 -3.36 -8.01 -13.54
CA PHE A 84 -3.91 -8.38 -12.24
C PHE A 84 -2.81 -8.64 -11.21
N PHE A 85 -1.71 -9.31 -11.58
CA PHE A 85 -0.60 -9.61 -10.69
C PHE A 85 0.01 -8.34 -10.07
N TRP A 86 0.28 -7.31 -10.86
CA TRP A 86 0.90 -6.07 -10.35
C TRP A 86 -0.02 -5.31 -9.40
N GLU A 87 -1.30 -5.20 -9.71
CA GLU A 87 -2.27 -4.57 -8.83
C GLU A 87 -2.46 -5.38 -7.55
N TYR A 88 -2.58 -6.69 -7.66
CA TYR A 88 -2.69 -7.61 -6.53
C TYR A 88 -1.47 -7.50 -5.61
N LEU A 89 -0.27 -7.54 -6.17
CA LEU A 89 0.98 -7.41 -5.42
C LEU A 89 1.04 -6.09 -4.65
N HIS A 90 0.71 -4.98 -5.29
CA HIS A 90 0.64 -3.67 -4.65
C HIS A 90 -0.35 -3.67 -3.48
N ARG A 91 -1.55 -4.17 -3.68
CA ARG A 91 -2.57 -4.25 -2.62
C ARG A 91 -2.16 -5.18 -1.47
N MET A 92 -1.48 -6.30 -1.77
CA MET A 92 -1.02 -7.24 -0.75
C MET A 92 0.10 -6.66 0.11
N ILE A 93 1.09 -6.02 -0.49
CA ILE A 93 2.17 -5.37 0.27
C ILE A 93 1.61 -4.22 1.10
N GLY A 94 0.61 -3.47 0.60
CA GLY A 94 -0.07 -2.44 1.40
C GLY A 94 -0.74 -3.00 2.66
N ARG A 95 -1.42 -4.15 2.56
CA ARG A 95 -1.99 -4.84 3.74
C ARG A 95 -0.90 -5.33 4.69
N LEU A 96 0.16 -5.93 4.13
CA LEU A 96 1.29 -6.43 4.91
C LEU A 96 1.99 -5.29 5.65
N LEU A 97 2.19 -4.13 5.01
CA LEU A 97 2.74 -2.94 5.64
C LEU A 97 1.90 -2.51 6.86
N GLY A 98 0.58 -2.52 6.73
CA GLY A 98 -0.33 -2.23 7.83
C GLY A 98 -0.14 -3.19 9.02
N LEU A 99 -0.03 -4.50 8.75
CA LEU A 99 0.20 -5.51 9.79
C LEU A 99 1.58 -5.39 10.43
N ILE A 100 2.63 -5.20 9.63
CA ILE A 100 4.02 -4.99 10.09
C ILE A 100 4.13 -3.73 10.93
N PHE A 101 3.26 -2.75 10.71
CA PHE A 101 3.25 -1.55 11.53
C PHE A 101 2.42 -1.71 12.80
N ILE A 102 1.18 -2.21 12.72
CA ILE A 102 0.25 -2.22 13.85
C ILE A 102 0.61 -3.28 14.92
N ILE A 103 1.10 -4.46 14.50
CA ILE A 103 1.42 -5.54 15.44
C ILE A 103 2.58 -5.14 16.37
N PRO A 104 3.74 -4.66 15.88
CA PRO A 104 4.80 -4.19 16.77
C PRO A 104 4.41 -2.92 17.53
N PHE A 105 3.60 -2.02 16.96
CA PHE A 105 3.10 -0.85 17.68
C PHE A 105 2.35 -1.27 18.95
N ILE A 106 1.40 -2.18 18.84
CA ILE A 106 0.63 -2.70 19.98
C ILE A 106 1.56 -3.42 20.97
N TYR A 107 2.47 -4.26 20.46
CA TYR A 107 3.45 -4.96 21.30
C TYR A 107 4.31 -3.99 22.12
N PHE A 108 4.90 -2.97 21.49
CA PHE A 108 5.73 -2.00 22.20
C PHE A 108 4.93 -1.11 23.15
N LEU A 109 3.67 -0.81 22.82
CA LEU A 109 2.76 -0.07 23.69
C LEU A 109 2.45 -0.85 24.97
N ILE A 110 2.05 -2.13 24.86
CA ILE A 110 1.76 -3.02 25.99
C ILE A 110 3.00 -3.23 26.85
N LYS A 111 4.17 -3.41 26.24
CA LYS A 111 5.46 -3.57 26.94
C LYS A 111 6.00 -2.25 27.49
N LYS A 112 5.28 -1.12 27.35
CA LYS A 112 5.68 0.22 27.81
C LYS A 112 7.09 0.62 27.33
N ARG A 113 7.45 0.19 26.10
CA ARG A 113 8.78 0.47 25.50
C ARG A 113 8.81 1.78 24.73
N LEU A 114 7.66 2.39 24.45
CA LEU A 114 7.52 3.67 23.78
C LEU A 114 7.36 4.76 24.84
N ASN A 115 8.16 5.84 24.75
CA ASN A 115 7.91 7.05 25.53
C ASN A 115 6.72 7.85 24.94
N LYS A 116 6.20 8.82 25.68
CA LYS A 116 5.04 9.63 25.26
C LYS A 116 5.22 10.25 23.87
N LYS A 117 6.40 10.74 23.55
CA LYS A 117 6.72 11.33 22.24
C LYS A 117 6.62 10.30 21.11
N LEU A 118 7.20 9.11 21.29
CA LEU A 118 7.14 8.03 20.31
C LEU A 118 5.71 7.49 20.15
N ILE A 119 4.92 7.40 21.22
CA ILE A 119 3.51 7.01 21.12
C ILE A 119 2.76 7.97 20.20
N VAL A 120 2.90 9.28 20.41
CA VAL A 120 2.22 10.28 19.56
C VAL A 120 2.71 10.18 18.11
N GLN A 121 4.01 10.11 17.88
CA GLN A 121 4.59 10.04 16.53
C GLN A 121 4.18 8.78 15.79
N THR A 122 4.21 7.62 16.43
CA THR A 122 3.81 6.36 15.82
C THR A 122 2.28 6.25 15.64
N SER A 123 1.48 6.90 16.48
CA SER A 123 0.04 7.03 16.28
C SER A 123 -0.29 7.91 15.08
N ILE A 124 0.46 8.99 14.87
CA ILE A 124 0.34 9.82 13.65
C ILE A 124 0.70 9.00 12.42
N LEU A 125 1.78 8.21 12.46
CA LEU A 125 2.15 7.31 11.35
C LEU A 125 1.07 6.28 11.05
N LEU A 126 0.43 5.71 12.07
CA LEU A 126 -0.69 4.80 11.89
C LEU A 126 -1.88 5.47 11.19
N LEU A 127 -2.19 6.71 11.60
CA LEU A 127 -3.24 7.52 10.94
C LEU A 127 -2.87 7.83 9.49
N MET A 128 -1.63 8.23 9.22
CA MET A 128 -1.13 8.49 7.86
C MET A 128 -1.23 7.23 6.99
N GLY A 129 -0.89 6.05 7.52
CA GLY A 129 -1.06 4.77 6.84
C GLY A 129 -2.52 4.44 6.51
N ALA A 130 -3.44 4.67 7.46
CA ALA A 130 -4.87 4.51 7.22
C ALA A 130 -5.39 5.48 6.15
N MET A 131 -4.94 6.73 6.17
CA MET A 131 -5.26 7.73 5.14
C MET A 131 -4.73 7.32 3.77
N GLN A 132 -3.55 6.71 3.68
CA GLN A 132 -3.02 6.18 2.41
C GLN A 132 -3.96 5.14 1.79
N GLY A 133 -4.50 4.24 2.58
CA GLY A 133 -5.51 3.28 2.11
C GLY A 133 -6.77 3.96 1.57
N ALA A 134 -7.29 4.96 2.30
CA ALA A 134 -8.47 5.72 1.90
C ALA A 134 -8.23 6.55 0.62
N ILE A 135 -7.08 7.23 0.52
CA ILE A 135 -6.70 8.02 -0.66
C ILE A 135 -6.49 7.10 -1.87
N GLY A 136 -5.84 5.93 -1.69
CA GLY A 136 -5.66 4.94 -2.74
C GLY A 136 -7.00 4.41 -3.27
N TRP A 137 -7.93 4.09 -2.39
CA TRP A 137 -9.30 3.72 -2.79
C TRP A 137 -10.01 4.84 -3.56
N TRP A 138 -9.96 6.08 -3.06
CA TRP A 138 -10.53 7.24 -3.72
C TRP A 138 -9.91 7.51 -5.09
N MET A 139 -8.61 7.25 -5.23
CA MET A 139 -7.88 7.34 -6.49
C MET A 139 -8.38 6.30 -7.50
N VAL A 140 -8.39 5.01 -7.16
CA VAL A 140 -8.82 3.92 -8.04
C VAL A 140 -10.28 4.08 -8.47
N LYS A 141 -11.16 4.51 -7.55
CA LYS A 141 -12.57 4.74 -7.86
C LYS A 141 -12.78 5.73 -9.02
N SER A 142 -11.83 6.65 -9.30
CA SER A 142 -11.96 7.60 -10.41
C SER A 142 -11.88 6.96 -11.79
N GLY A 143 -11.14 5.85 -11.92
CA GLY A 143 -10.97 5.14 -13.18
C GLY A 143 -12.01 4.06 -13.45
N LEU A 144 -12.84 3.71 -12.45
CA LEU A 144 -13.83 2.64 -12.56
C LEU A 144 -15.22 3.11 -13.00
N VAL A 145 -15.46 4.42 -13.12
CA VAL A 145 -16.82 4.94 -13.38
C VAL A 145 -17.01 5.31 -14.85
N ASN A 146 -16.31 6.29 -15.37
CA ASN A 146 -16.54 6.81 -16.73
C ASN A 146 -15.28 6.88 -17.60
N ASN A 147 -14.12 7.06 -16.98
CA ASN A 147 -12.83 7.14 -17.64
C ASN A 147 -12.02 5.87 -17.38
N PRO A 148 -11.30 5.37 -18.38
CA PRO A 148 -10.42 4.20 -18.22
C PRO A 148 -9.12 4.55 -17.50
N ASP A 149 -8.91 5.80 -17.12
CA ASP A 149 -7.71 6.31 -16.46
C ASP A 149 -7.98 6.79 -15.04
N VAL A 150 -7.00 6.52 -14.17
CA VAL A 150 -6.97 7.09 -12.82
C VAL A 150 -6.68 8.59 -12.90
N SER A 151 -7.42 9.40 -12.16
CA SER A 151 -7.22 10.85 -12.09
C SER A 151 -5.79 11.19 -11.67
N HIS A 152 -5.09 11.96 -12.50
CA HIS A 152 -3.72 12.41 -12.23
C HIS A 152 -3.60 13.21 -10.93
N TYR A 153 -4.60 14.03 -10.60
CA TYR A 153 -4.63 14.81 -9.35
C TYR A 153 -4.72 13.89 -8.13
N ARG A 154 -5.58 12.85 -8.18
CA ARG A 154 -5.72 11.91 -7.07
C ARG A 154 -4.48 11.03 -6.92
N LEU A 155 -3.85 10.66 -8.03
CA LEU A 155 -2.56 9.97 -8.04
C LEU A 155 -1.47 10.84 -7.41
N ALA A 156 -1.38 12.12 -7.77
CA ALA A 156 -0.42 13.05 -7.19
C ALA A 156 -0.61 13.19 -5.68
N VAL A 157 -1.85 13.32 -5.19
CA VAL A 157 -2.15 13.37 -3.75
C VAL A 157 -1.69 12.09 -3.05
N HIS A 158 -1.99 10.91 -3.63
CA HIS A 158 -1.57 9.62 -3.07
C HIS A 158 -0.05 9.51 -2.99
N LEU A 159 0.66 9.91 -4.04
CA LEU A 159 2.11 9.85 -4.10
C LEU A 159 2.78 10.84 -3.14
N ILE A 160 2.34 12.09 -3.10
CA ILE A 160 2.87 13.12 -2.19
C ILE A 160 2.68 12.68 -0.74
N THR A 161 1.50 12.21 -0.37
CA THR A 161 1.22 11.74 0.99
C THR A 161 2.02 10.48 1.35
N ALA A 162 2.35 9.60 0.37
CA ALA A 162 3.27 8.49 0.59
C ALA A 162 4.69 8.96 0.89
N PHE A 163 5.22 9.93 0.13
CA PHE A 163 6.52 10.53 0.42
C PHE A 163 6.57 11.25 1.76
N LEU A 164 5.51 11.96 2.13
CA LEU A 164 5.41 12.59 3.46
C LEU A 164 5.41 11.55 4.58
N THR A 165 4.71 10.42 4.39
CA THR A 165 4.71 9.30 5.35
C THR A 165 6.10 8.68 5.47
N PHE A 166 6.79 8.46 4.36
CA PHE A 166 8.18 8.00 4.35
C PHE A 166 9.11 8.97 5.10
N ALA A 167 9.08 10.24 4.72
CA ALA A 167 9.92 11.28 5.32
C ALA A 167 9.68 11.41 6.82
N PHE A 168 8.42 11.39 7.26
CA PHE A 168 8.08 11.46 8.68
C PHE A 168 8.52 10.20 9.43
N THR A 169 8.37 8.99 8.84
CA THR A 169 8.87 7.75 9.44
C THR A 169 10.39 7.82 9.63
N PHE A 170 11.10 8.27 8.60
CA PHE A 170 12.55 8.43 8.63
C PHE A 170 12.97 9.46 9.67
N TRP A 171 12.28 10.61 9.75
CA TRP A 171 12.52 11.64 10.76
C TRP A 171 12.31 11.14 12.19
N VAL A 172 11.32 10.28 12.42
CA VAL A 172 11.09 9.66 13.74
C VAL A 172 12.22 8.72 14.15
N VAL A 173 12.80 8.00 13.20
CA VAL A 173 13.87 7.02 13.49
C VAL A 173 15.24 7.67 13.69
N LEU A 174 15.53 8.78 13.01
CA LEU A 174 16.84 9.43 13.07
C LEU A 174 17.35 9.71 14.50
N PRO A 175 16.59 10.35 15.40
CA PRO A 175 17.02 10.57 16.76
C PRO A 175 17.33 9.27 17.52
N LEU A 176 16.61 8.19 17.24
CA LEU A 176 16.82 6.90 17.89
C LEU A 176 18.14 6.25 17.49
N ILE A 177 18.60 6.50 16.26
CA ILE A 177 19.89 6.01 15.75
C ILE A 177 21.05 6.82 16.35
N PHE A 178 20.92 8.16 16.37
CA PHE A 178 22.02 9.06 16.72
C PHE A 178 22.07 9.47 18.19
N THR A 179 21.02 9.16 18.98
CA THR A 179 21.10 9.41 20.43
C THR A 179 22.08 8.41 21.07
N LYS A 180 23.32 8.87 21.35
CA LYS A 180 24.22 8.15 22.25
C LYS A 180 23.53 8.04 23.61
N GLU A 181 23.40 6.80 24.12
CA GLU A 181 23.04 6.62 25.54
C GLU A 181 24.10 7.39 26.37
N ARG A 182 23.67 8.46 27.04
CA ARG A 182 24.48 9.05 28.10
C ARG A 182 24.51 8.00 29.20
N SER A 183 25.64 7.33 29.32
CA SER A 183 26.03 6.46 30.45
C SER A 183 26.08 7.23 31.73
#